data_36342774b12b7d74bd06b9a5588f7068
#
_entry.id   36342774b12b7d74bd06b9a5588f7068
#
_cell.length_a   1.000
_cell.length_b   1.000
_cell.length_c   1.000
_cell.angle_alpha   90.00
_cell.angle_beta   90.00
_cell.angle_gamma   90.00
#
_symmetry.space_group_name_H-M   'P 1'
#
loop_
_entity.id
_entity.type
_entity.pdbx_description
1 polymer ?
#
loop_
_entity_poly.entity_id
_entity_poly.type
_entity_poly.pdbx_seq_one_letter_code
_entity_poly.pdbx_strand_id
1 'polypeptide(L)'
;LVQIGEKEEDPVFVITDLLPHLGKDLLEKKVREFIDAEKLDLLIGNRAEKSGRAVEYIRQLLMQKYQIGEEDFLSAELEVVPAGNARDCGLDGSMILAYGQDDRSCAYAALLALLESSETQLEHTCCCILADKEETGSRGATGMHSRFFENTAADVLEKLAISQDKERNGNKGQKRATDRRLRHVLQNSQ
;
A
#
# COMPACT_ATOMS: atom_id res chain seq x y z
N LEU A 1 13.06 -2.56 -2.45
CA LEU A 1 11.98 -3.41 -1.95
C LEU A 1 12.51 -4.82 -1.72
N VAL A 2 12.29 -5.36 -0.54
CA VAL A 2 12.64 -6.74 -0.18
C VAL A 2 11.37 -7.44 0.26
N GLN A 3 11.14 -8.65 -0.28
CA GLN A 3 9.98 -9.50 0.04
C GLN A 3 10.51 -10.84 0.54
N ILE A 4 9.95 -11.33 1.66
CA ILE A 4 10.35 -12.57 2.32
C ILE A 4 9.09 -13.38 2.62
N GLY A 5 9.06 -14.65 2.22
CA GLY A 5 7.95 -15.57 2.46
C GLY A 5 6.98 -15.75 1.29
N GLU A 6 7.29 -15.22 0.10
CA GLU A 6 6.46 -15.43 -1.09
C GLU A 6 6.63 -16.80 -1.72
N LYS A 7 7.85 -17.33 -1.71
CA LYS A 7 8.17 -18.62 -2.29
C LYS A 7 8.02 -19.72 -1.24
N GLU A 8 7.74 -20.93 -1.67
CA GLU A 8 7.56 -22.08 -0.79
C GLU A 8 8.81 -22.38 0.06
N GLU A 9 10.00 -22.11 -0.50
CA GLU A 9 11.30 -22.27 0.18
C GLU A 9 11.70 -21.08 1.06
N ASP A 10 10.98 -19.98 1.03
CA ASP A 10 11.28 -18.82 1.86
C ASP A 10 10.88 -19.06 3.32
N PRO A 11 11.61 -18.47 4.27
CA PRO A 11 11.20 -18.52 5.68
C PRO A 11 9.91 -17.74 5.88
N VAL A 12 9.05 -18.28 6.75
CA VAL A 12 7.86 -17.59 7.23
C VAL A 12 8.02 -17.26 8.70
N PHE A 13 7.24 -16.30 9.18
CA PHE A 13 7.26 -15.82 10.56
C PHE A 13 5.93 -16.08 11.22
N VAL A 14 5.90 -16.08 12.54
CA VAL A 14 4.69 -16.30 13.32
C VAL A 14 4.55 -15.24 14.40
N ILE A 15 3.33 -14.78 14.61
CA ILE A 15 2.96 -14.05 15.81
C ILE A 15 2.59 -15.09 16.86
N THR A 16 3.32 -15.10 17.96
CA THR A 16 3.08 -16.05 19.04
C THR A 16 1.93 -15.61 19.93
N ASP A 17 1.19 -16.57 20.46
CA ASP A 17 0.12 -16.31 21.41
C ASP A 17 0.24 -17.25 22.61
N LEU A 18 -0.45 -16.91 23.69
CA LEU A 18 -0.49 -17.72 24.90
C LEU A 18 -1.57 -18.80 24.80
N LEU A 19 -1.27 -19.95 25.37
CA LEU A 19 -2.27 -21.00 25.57
C LEU A 19 -3.41 -20.48 26.44
N PRO A 20 -4.67 -20.94 26.22
CA PRO A 20 -5.84 -20.39 26.93
C PRO A 20 -5.72 -20.38 28.46
N HIS A 21 -5.07 -21.39 29.05
CA HIS A 21 -4.87 -21.47 30.49
C HIS A 21 -3.84 -20.46 31.04
N LEU A 22 -2.99 -19.88 30.17
CA LEU A 22 -2.06 -18.82 30.50
C LEU A 22 -2.60 -17.43 30.11
N GLY A 23 -3.55 -17.38 29.22
CA GLY A 23 -4.16 -16.15 28.69
C GLY A 23 -5.56 -15.88 29.26
N LYS A 24 -5.83 -16.20 30.53
CA LYS A 24 -7.17 -16.04 31.15
C LYS A 24 -7.73 -14.61 30.99
N ASP A 25 -6.88 -13.62 31.16
CA ASP A 25 -7.27 -12.20 31.05
C ASP A 25 -7.75 -11.83 29.65
N LEU A 26 -7.32 -12.56 28.60
CA LEU A 26 -7.77 -12.36 27.24
C LEU A 26 -9.20 -12.88 27.02
N LEU A 27 -9.59 -13.94 27.73
CA LEU A 27 -10.90 -14.56 27.57
C LEU A 27 -12.04 -13.68 28.11
N GLU A 28 -11.74 -12.73 28.98
CA GLU A 28 -12.70 -11.78 29.55
C GLU A 28 -12.82 -10.49 28.76
N LYS A 29 -11.95 -10.28 27.74
CA LYS A 29 -11.97 -9.08 26.91
C LYS A 29 -13.11 -9.11 25.87
N LYS A 30 -13.60 -7.93 25.54
CA LYS A 30 -14.50 -7.79 24.39
C LYS A 30 -13.74 -8.08 23.10
N VAL A 31 -14.41 -8.61 22.08
CA VAL A 31 -13.77 -8.97 20.79
C VAL A 31 -12.97 -7.82 20.19
N ARG A 32 -13.45 -6.59 20.27
CA ARG A 32 -12.75 -5.39 19.76
C ARG A 32 -11.48 -5.02 20.56
N GLU A 33 -11.28 -5.60 21.73
CA GLU A 33 -10.17 -5.32 22.64
C GLU A 33 -9.27 -6.57 22.79
N PHE A 34 -9.63 -7.65 22.08
CA PHE A 34 -8.97 -8.95 22.22
C PHE A 34 -7.55 -8.92 21.62
N ILE A 35 -7.39 -8.30 20.45
CA ILE A 35 -6.10 -8.16 19.79
C ILE A 35 -5.52 -6.80 20.16
N ASP A 36 -4.43 -6.83 20.91
CA ASP A 36 -3.64 -5.66 21.23
C ASP A 36 -2.53 -5.52 20.19
N ALA A 37 -2.63 -4.50 19.33
CA ALA A 37 -1.71 -4.29 18.23
C ALA A 37 -0.25 -4.18 18.67
N GLU A 38 0.01 -3.63 19.86
CA GLU A 38 1.36 -3.49 20.43
C GLU A 38 1.98 -4.84 20.84
N LYS A 39 1.18 -5.91 20.90
CA LYS A 39 1.62 -7.27 21.23
C LYS A 39 1.76 -8.19 20.03
N LEU A 40 1.55 -7.68 18.82
CA LEU A 40 1.70 -8.44 17.59
C LEU A 40 3.17 -8.51 17.16
N ASP A 41 4.03 -8.97 18.06
CA ASP A 41 5.45 -9.14 17.77
C ASP A 41 5.70 -10.39 16.92
N LEU A 42 6.51 -10.24 15.89
CA LEU A 42 6.93 -11.36 15.04
C LEU A 42 8.07 -12.14 15.67
N LEU A 43 7.91 -13.46 15.79
CA LEU A 43 9.01 -14.35 16.05
C LEU A 43 9.78 -14.62 14.76
N ILE A 44 10.90 -13.93 14.57
CA ILE A 44 11.73 -14.01 13.37
C ILE A 44 12.89 -15.00 13.45
N GLY A 45 13.19 -15.50 14.64
CA GLY A 45 14.23 -16.51 14.84
C GLY A 45 14.60 -16.72 16.29
N ASN A 46 15.23 -17.85 16.57
CA ASN A 46 15.64 -18.27 17.92
C ASN A 46 17.06 -18.85 17.95
N ARG A 47 17.78 -18.84 16.84
CA ARG A 47 19.12 -19.41 16.77
C ARG A 47 20.15 -18.38 17.22
N ALA A 48 20.93 -18.72 18.26
CA ALA A 48 22.11 -17.96 18.64
C ALA A 48 23.38 -18.61 18.06
N GLU A 49 24.35 -17.83 17.66
CA GLU A 49 25.67 -18.32 17.35
C GLU A 49 26.48 -18.61 18.64
N LYS A 50 27.59 -19.36 18.49
CA LYS A 50 28.41 -19.83 19.61
C LYS A 50 28.92 -18.72 20.54
N SER A 51 28.97 -17.50 20.10
CA SER A 51 29.52 -16.35 20.81
C SER A 51 28.54 -15.18 21.00
N GLY A 52 27.29 -15.30 20.53
CA GLY A 52 26.40 -14.14 20.42
C GLY A 52 24.95 -14.41 20.82
N ARG A 53 24.17 -13.34 20.76
CA ARG A 53 22.73 -13.37 20.93
C ARG A 53 22.06 -13.67 19.60
N ALA A 54 20.81 -14.17 19.62
CA ALA A 54 20.04 -14.45 18.41
C ALA A 54 19.90 -13.20 17.49
N VAL A 55 19.87 -12.01 18.07
CA VAL A 55 19.78 -10.74 17.35
C VAL A 55 20.97 -10.53 16.41
N GLU A 56 22.19 -10.81 16.85
CA GLU A 56 23.40 -10.68 16.02
C GLU A 56 23.38 -11.63 14.83
N TYR A 57 22.93 -12.86 15.08
CA TYR A 57 22.79 -13.84 14.00
C TYR A 57 21.75 -13.40 12.96
N ILE A 58 20.59 -12.92 13.39
CA ILE A 58 19.55 -12.41 12.48
C ILE A 58 20.05 -11.20 11.68
N ARG A 59 20.75 -10.25 12.32
CA ARG A 59 21.37 -9.10 11.63
C ARG A 59 22.35 -9.54 10.54
N GLN A 60 23.18 -10.54 10.82
CA GLN A 60 24.12 -11.09 9.84
C GLN A 60 23.37 -11.76 8.67
N LEU A 61 22.31 -12.52 8.95
CA LEU A 61 21.48 -13.11 7.90
C LEU A 61 20.82 -12.05 7.01
N LEU A 62 20.26 -10.98 7.59
CA LEU A 62 19.67 -9.88 6.86
C LEU A 62 20.68 -9.19 5.94
N MET A 63 21.89 -8.92 6.46
CA MET A 63 22.95 -8.34 5.68
C MET A 63 23.44 -9.28 4.56
N GLN A 64 23.67 -10.56 4.86
CA GLN A 64 24.21 -11.52 3.89
C GLN A 64 23.21 -11.87 2.79
N LYS A 65 21.95 -12.08 3.15
CA LYS A 65 20.92 -12.56 2.22
C LYS A 65 20.20 -11.46 1.49
N TYR A 66 19.95 -10.34 2.16
CA TYR A 66 19.11 -9.27 1.64
C TYR A 66 19.82 -7.91 1.54
N GLN A 67 21.08 -7.83 1.99
CA GLN A 67 21.87 -6.59 2.02
C GLN A 67 21.23 -5.46 2.87
N ILE A 68 20.51 -5.85 3.90
CA ILE A 68 19.85 -4.94 4.84
C ILE A 68 20.78 -4.73 6.04
N GLY A 69 21.29 -3.51 6.22
CA GLY A 69 22.03 -3.09 7.39
C GLY A 69 21.14 -2.58 8.52
N GLU A 70 21.74 -2.20 9.63
CA GLU A 70 21.01 -1.70 10.79
C GLU A 70 20.33 -0.35 10.48
N GLU A 71 20.99 0.54 9.76
CA GLU A 71 20.43 1.84 9.35
C GLU A 71 19.25 1.68 8.39
N ASP A 72 19.35 0.73 7.46
CA ASP A 72 18.25 0.39 6.54
C ASP A 72 17.04 -0.10 7.32
N PHE A 73 17.26 -0.98 8.29
CA PHE A 73 16.17 -1.54 9.10
C PHE A 73 15.49 -0.49 9.98
N LEU A 74 16.25 0.47 10.53
CA LEU A 74 15.70 1.56 11.35
C LEU A 74 14.86 2.54 10.54
N SER A 75 15.16 2.69 9.26
CA SER A 75 14.44 3.61 8.35
C SER A 75 13.41 2.91 7.46
N ALA A 76 13.34 1.58 7.50
CA ALA A 76 12.43 0.80 6.68
C ALA A 76 10.98 0.94 7.13
N GLU A 77 10.09 0.92 6.18
CA GLU A 77 8.69 0.60 6.39
C GLU A 77 8.53 -0.93 6.31
N LEU A 78 8.02 -1.52 7.37
CA LEU A 78 7.85 -2.97 7.51
C LEU A 78 6.37 -3.32 7.43
N GLU A 79 6.02 -4.15 6.46
CA GLU A 79 4.68 -4.69 6.28
C GLU A 79 4.67 -6.18 6.57
N VAL A 80 3.78 -6.60 7.44
CA VAL A 80 3.57 -8.00 7.80
C VAL A 80 2.25 -8.45 7.22
N VAL A 81 2.32 -9.47 6.38
CA VAL A 81 1.17 -9.98 5.65
C VAL A 81 1.03 -11.50 5.83
N PRO A 82 -0.17 -12.07 5.68
CA PRO A 82 -0.33 -13.53 5.67
C PRO A 82 0.55 -14.18 4.60
N ALA A 83 1.27 -15.22 4.97
CA ALA A 83 2.12 -15.96 4.05
C ALA A 83 1.30 -16.84 3.09
N GLY A 84 1.74 -16.94 1.86
CA GLY A 84 1.20 -17.82 0.85
C GLY A 84 0.61 -17.11 -0.36
N ASN A 85 0.65 -17.82 -1.48
CA ASN A 85 0.12 -17.31 -2.75
C ASN A 85 -1.41 -17.46 -2.82
N ALA A 86 -2.01 -16.71 -3.74
CA ALA A 86 -3.38 -16.93 -4.15
C ALA A 86 -3.58 -18.37 -4.66
N ARG A 87 -4.70 -18.96 -4.32
CA ARG A 87 -5.05 -20.32 -4.74
C ARG A 87 -6.55 -20.47 -4.94
N ASP A 88 -6.93 -21.50 -5.69
CA ASP A 88 -8.33 -21.89 -5.85
C ASP A 88 -8.93 -22.28 -4.51
N CYS A 89 -10.17 -21.89 -4.28
CA CYS A 89 -10.93 -22.12 -3.07
C CYS A 89 -12.27 -22.78 -3.40
N GLY A 90 -12.71 -23.70 -2.54
CA GLY A 90 -13.88 -24.52 -2.73
C GLY A 90 -13.56 -25.87 -3.40
N LEU A 91 -14.46 -26.83 -3.25
CA LEU A 91 -14.29 -28.16 -3.87
C LEU A 91 -14.29 -28.11 -5.39
N ASP A 92 -14.95 -27.13 -5.95
CA ASP A 92 -15.10 -26.91 -7.39
C ASP A 92 -14.09 -25.88 -7.93
N GLY A 93 -13.26 -25.29 -7.06
CA GLY A 93 -12.28 -24.27 -7.45
C GLY A 93 -12.89 -22.97 -8.01
N SER A 94 -14.16 -22.69 -7.69
CA SER A 94 -14.88 -21.54 -8.26
C SER A 94 -14.54 -20.20 -7.61
N MET A 95 -13.80 -20.22 -6.50
CA MET A 95 -13.41 -19.02 -5.75
C MET A 95 -11.88 -18.90 -5.69
N ILE A 96 -11.40 -17.72 -5.34
CA ILE A 96 -9.98 -17.47 -5.12
C ILE A 96 -9.78 -17.08 -3.66
N LEU A 97 -8.91 -17.80 -2.96
CA LEU A 97 -8.43 -17.42 -1.63
C LEU A 97 -7.09 -16.71 -1.77
N ALA A 98 -7.05 -15.47 -1.33
CA ALA A 98 -5.83 -14.67 -1.36
C ALA A 98 -5.86 -13.60 -0.26
N TYR A 99 -4.69 -13.18 0.17
CA TYR A 99 -4.53 -11.97 0.97
C TYR A 99 -4.85 -10.73 0.13
N GLY A 100 -5.52 -9.75 0.75
CA GLY A 100 -5.78 -8.45 0.14
C GLY A 100 -6.86 -8.46 -0.95
N GLN A 101 -7.83 -9.40 -0.91
CA GLN A 101 -9.01 -9.38 -1.78
C GLN A 101 -9.82 -8.09 -1.57
N ASP A 102 -9.95 -7.67 -0.36
CA ASP A 102 -10.32 -6.32 0.00
C ASP A 102 -9.01 -5.49 0.12
N ASP A 103 -8.80 -4.48 -0.74
CA ASP A 103 -9.75 -3.97 -1.75
C ASP A 103 -9.33 -4.27 -3.21
N ARG A 104 -8.36 -5.17 -3.43
CA ARG A 104 -7.81 -5.47 -4.78
C ARG A 104 -8.88 -5.90 -5.79
N SER A 105 -9.93 -6.57 -5.37
CA SER A 105 -11.03 -6.96 -6.26
C SER A 105 -11.76 -5.73 -6.82
N CYS A 106 -12.02 -4.74 -5.99
CA CYS A 106 -12.63 -3.47 -6.41
C CYS A 106 -11.66 -2.61 -7.22
N ALA A 107 -10.40 -2.54 -6.79
CA ALA A 107 -9.34 -1.81 -7.50
C ALA A 107 -9.12 -2.37 -8.92
N TYR A 108 -9.13 -3.69 -9.06
CA TYR A 108 -9.03 -4.35 -10.37
C TYR A 108 -10.20 -4.03 -11.29
N ALA A 109 -11.43 -4.08 -10.76
CA ALA A 109 -12.62 -3.71 -11.53
C ALA A 109 -12.59 -2.26 -12.00
N ALA A 110 -12.15 -1.33 -11.16
CA ALA A 110 -11.99 0.07 -11.52
C ALA A 110 -10.93 0.28 -12.61
N LEU A 111 -9.80 -0.44 -12.53
CA LEU A 111 -8.76 -0.40 -13.55
C LEU A 111 -9.27 -0.94 -14.89
N LEU A 112 -9.96 -2.08 -14.89
CA LEU A 112 -10.54 -2.66 -16.12
C LEU A 112 -11.54 -1.71 -16.77
N ALA A 113 -12.42 -1.09 -15.99
CA ALA A 113 -13.39 -0.12 -16.49
C ALA A 113 -12.69 1.07 -17.18
N LEU A 114 -11.57 1.56 -16.64
CA LEU A 114 -10.78 2.60 -17.28
C LEU A 114 -10.16 2.13 -18.60
N LEU A 115 -9.57 0.92 -18.60
CA LEU A 115 -8.94 0.36 -19.81
C LEU A 115 -9.98 0.15 -20.94
N GLU A 116 -11.13 -0.44 -20.64
CA GLU A 116 -12.22 -0.59 -21.60
C GLU A 116 -12.75 0.74 -22.12
N SER A 117 -12.89 1.74 -21.24
CA SER A 117 -13.31 3.08 -21.61
C SER A 117 -12.31 3.76 -22.55
N SER A 118 -11.03 3.44 -22.47
CA SER A 118 -9.97 4.04 -23.30
C SER A 118 -10.04 3.61 -24.78
N GLU A 119 -10.78 2.56 -25.10
CA GLU A 119 -11.01 2.09 -26.46
C GLU A 119 -12.05 2.96 -27.23
N THR A 120 -12.73 3.83 -26.51
CA THR A 120 -13.76 4.73 -27.08
C THR A 120 -13.34 6.18 -26.96
N GLN A 121 -13.92 7.03 -27.81
CA GLN A 121 -13.72 8.47 -27.66
C GLN A 121 -14.58 8.99 -26.51
N LEU A 122 -13.92 9.45 -25.45
CA LEU A 122 -14.58 9.99 -24.26
C LEU A 122 -14.78 11.51 -24.39
N GLU A 123 -15.91 11.99 -23.89
CA GLU A 123 -16.20 13.44 -23.83
C GLU A 123 -15.39 14.13 -22.70
N HIS A 124 -15.06 13.38 -21.65
CA HIS A 124 -14.35 13.87 -20.48
C HIS A 124 -13.10 13.03 -20.19
N THR A 125 -12.14 13.63 -19.52
CA THR A 125 -10.98 12.92 -19.01
C THR A 125 -11.41 12.00 -17.86
N CYS A 126 -11.09 10.71 -17.98
CA CYS A 126 -11.30 9.73 -16.92
C CYS A 126 -10.01 9.50 -16.16
N CYS A 127 -10.14 9.27 -14.86
CA CYS A 127 -9.03 8.96 -13.97
C CYS A 127 -9.42 7.80 -13.06
N CYS A 128 -8.57 6.78 -12.98
CA CYS A 128 -8.64 5.72 -11.97
C CYS A 128 -7.58 6.01 -10.90
N ILE A 129 -8.02 6.09 -9.65
CA ILE A 129 -7.14 6.33 -8.50
C ILE A 129 -7.08 5.04 -7.70
N LEU A 130 -5.87 4.49 -7.55
CA LEU A 130 -5.59 3.35 -6.70
C LEU A 130 -4.83 3.86 -5.49
N ALA A 131 -5.54 3.98 -4.37
CA ALA A 131 -4.96 4.48 -3.13
C ALA A 131 -4.29 3.33 -2.36
N ASP A 132 -3.06 3.58 -1.88
CA ASP A 132 -2.36 2.66 -1.00
C ASP A 132 -2.83 2.83 0.45
N LYS A 133 -2.81 1.73 1.22
CA LYS A 133 -3.09 1.73 2.67
C LYS A 133 -4.45 2.31 3.05
N GLU A 134 -5.47 1.97 2.28
CA GLU A 134 -6.84 2.42 2.53
C GLU A 134 -7.34 1.99 3.92
N GLU A 135 -7.00 0.79 4.36
CA GLU A 135 -7.39 0.19 5.65
C GLU A 135 -6.90 0.97 6.89
N THR A 136 -5.97 1.89 6.72
CA THR A 136 -5.60 2.85 7.78
C THR A 136 -6.63 3.97 7.96
N GLY A 137 -7.77 3.92 7.26
CA GLY A 137 -8.82 4.92 7.26
C GLY A 137 -8.55 6.08 6.30
N SER A 138 -7.93 5.80 5.16
CA SER A 138 -7.59 6.77 4.11
C SER A 138 -6.70 7.93 4.59
N ARG A 139 -6.07 7.79 5.73
CA ARG A 139 -5.16 8.78 6.33
C ARG A 139 -3.72 8.52 5.91
N GLY A 140 -2.90 9.54 5.94
CA GLY A 140 -1.49 9.47 5.57
C GLY A 140 -1.15 10.41 4.41
N ALA A 141 0.12 10.44 4.03
CA ALA A 141 0.65 11.39 3.05
C ALA A 141 0.08 11.18 1.64
N THR A 142 -0.29 9.95 1.28
CA THR A 142 -0.78 9.54 -0.04
C THR A 142 -2.19 8.95 -0.03
N GLY A 143 -2.84 8.84 1.14
CA GLY A 143 -4.21 8.35 1.27
C GLY A 143 -5.23 9.31 0.67
N MET A 144 -6.48 8.86 0.53
CA MET A 144 -7.55 9.65 -0.13
C MET A 144 -7.88 10.97 0.58
N HIS A 145 -7.61 11.08 1.88
CA HIS A 145 -7.76 12.34 2.63
C HIS A 145 -6.58 13.30 2.47
N SER A 146 -5.52 12.90 1.78
CA SER A 146 -4.39 13.77 1.50
C SER A 146 -4.68 14.70 0.33
N ARG A 147 -3.88 15.75 0.19
CA ARG A 147 -3.91 16.64 -0.98
C ARG A 147 -3.10 16.13 -2.17
N PHE A 148 -2.61 14.90 -2.10
CA PHE A 148 -1.75 14.34 -3.14
C PHE A 148 -2.45 14.33 -4.51
N PHE A 149 -3.68 13.82 -4.56
CA PHE A 149 -4.44 13.78 -5.81
C PHE A 149 -4.79 15.17 -6.34
N GLU A 150 -5.28 16.07 -5.48
CA GLU A 150 -5.61 17.45 -5.86
C GLU A 150 -4.40 18.18 -6.44
N ASN A 151 -3.23 18.07 -5.79
CA ASN A 151 -2.00 18.69 -6.24
C ASN A 151 -1.54 18.10 -7.58
N THR A 152 -1.58 16.76 -7.72
CA THR A 152 -1.22 16.09 -8.98
C THR A 152 -2.14 16.50 -10.13
N ALA A 153 -3.44 16.55 -9.89
CA ALA A 153 -4.41 17.01 -10.88
C ALA A 153 -4.16 18.48 -11.29
N ALA A 154 -3.85 19.33 -10.32
CA ALA A 154 -3.49 20.72 -10.57
C ALA A 154 -2.24 20.87 -11.45
N ASP A 155 -1.20 20.11 -11.15
CA ASP A 155 0.06 20.10 -11.92
C ASP A 155 -0.17 19.61 -13.36
N VAL A 156 -0.98 18.58 -13.55
CA VAL A 156 -1.34 18.07 -14.89
C VAL A 156 -2.11 19.13 -15.68
N LEU A 157 -3.11 19.75 -15.05
CA LEU A 157 -3.92 20.80 -15.70
C LEU A 157 -3.07 22.02 -16.07
N GLU A 158 -2.13 22.41 -15.22
CA GLU A 158 -1.20 23.50 -15.51
C GLU A 158 -0.32 23.18 -16.73
N LYS A 159 0.26 21.98 -16.78
CA LYS A 159 1.08 21.55 -17.93
C LYS A 159 0.30 21.48 -19.23
N LEU A 160 -0.94 20.99 -19.19
CA LEU A 160 -1.81 20.95 -20.37
C LEU A 160 -2.19 22.35 -20.84
N ALA A 161 -2.51 23.28 -19.94
CA ALA A 161 -2.81 24.66 -20.27
C ALA A 161 -1.61 25.37 -20.92
N ILE A 162 -0.40 25.14 -20.37
CA ILE A 162 0.85 25.68 -20.94
C ILE A 162 1.10 25.15 -22.35
N SER A 163 0.84 23.87 -22.60
CA SER A 163 1.01 23.25 -23.93
C SER A 163 0.06 23.86 -24.95
N GLN A 164 -1.21 24.01 -24.61
CA GLN A 164 -2.23 24.61 -25.49
C GLN A 164 -1.94 26.08 -25.81
N ASP A 165 -1.44 26.84 -24.84
CA ASP A 165 -1.09 28.24 -25.05
C ASP A 165 0.18 28.39 -25.91
N LYS A 166 1.14 27.47 -25.82
CA LYS A 166 2.31 27.44 -26.72
C LYS A 166 1.91 27.15 -28.17
N GLU A 167 0.98 26.26 -28.37
CA GLU A 167 0.44 25.97 -29.72
C GLU A 167 -0.35 27.15 -30.31
N ARG A 168 -1.09 27.87 -29.47
CA ARG A 168 -1.92 29.03 -29.92
C ARG A 168 -1.18 30.33 -30.14
N ASN A 169 -0.19 30.67 -29.30
CA ASN A 169 0.33 32.02 -29.20
C ASN A 169 1.85 32.20 -29.37
N GLY A 170 2.60 31.20 -29.73
CA GLY A 170 4.04 31.39 -29.98
C GLY A 170 4.72 32.29 -28.92
N ASN A 171 4.86 31.84 -27.73
CA ASN A 171 5.81 32.32 -26.70
C ASN A 171 5.62 33.69 -26.01
N LYS A 172 4.43 34.31 -25.99
CA LYS A 172 4.21 35.56 -25.22
C LYS A 172 2.89 35.54 -24.43
N GLY A 173 2.98 35.55 -23.09
CA GLY A 173 1.88 36.02 -22.23
C GLY A 173 1.16 35.03 -21.30
N GLN A 174 1.82 34.26 -20.46
CA GLN A 174 1.32 33.00 -19.96
C GLN A 174 0.84 32.87 -18.50
N LYS A 175 1.10 33.81 -17.60
CA LYS A 175 0.90 33.54 -16.14
C LYS A 175 -0.52 33.76 -15.58
N ARG A 176 -1.36 34.54 -16.24
CA ARG A 176 -2.67 34.99 -15.67
C ARG A 176 -3.89 34.09 -15.98
N ALA A 177 -3.87 33.31 -17.04
CA ALA A 177 -5.01 32.48 -17.45
C ALA A 177 -5.11 31.16 -16.70
N THR A 178 -3.97 30.58 -16.35
CA THR A 178 -3.85 29.27 -15.69
C THR A 178 -4.43 29.28 -14.27
N ASP A 179 -4.15 30.36 -13.53
CA ASP A 179 -4.58 30.51 -12.12
C ASP A 179 -6.12 30.56 -11.94
N ARG A 180 -6.83 31.13 -12.93
CA ARG A 180 -8.32 31.19 -12.91
C ARG A 180 -8.97 29.85 -13.22
N ARG A 181 -8.42 29.06 -14.15
CA ARG A 181 -8.97 27.74 -14.53
C ARG A 181 -8.76 26.70 -13.43
N LEU A 182 -7.58 26.69 -12.81
CA LEU A 182 -7.28 25.83 -11.67
C LEU A 182 -8.26 26.05 -10.50
N ARG A 183 -8.50 27.30 -10.12
CA ARG A 183 -9.45 27.61 -9.06
C ARG A 183 -10.89 27.16 -9.37
N HIS A 184 -11.31 27.22 -10.62
CA HIS A 184 -12.64 26.82 -11.03
C HIS A 184 -12.83 25.29 -10.99
N VAL A 185 -11.84 24.52 -11.37
CA VAL A 185 -11.87 23.06 -11.30
C VAL A 185 -11.87 22.57 -9.84
N LEU A 186 -11.02 23.15 -8.98
CA LEU A 186 -10.94 22.79 -7.57
C LEU A 186 -12.16 23.22 -6.74
N GLN A 187 -12.89 24.26 -7.17
CA GLN A 187 -14.13 24.71 -6.52
C GLN A 187 -15.36 23.87 -6.88
N ASN A 188 -15.35 23.17 -8.02
CA ASN A 188 -16.49 22.36 -8.50
C ASN A 188 -16.34 20.86 -8.22
N SER A 189 -15.29 20.45 -7.52
CA SER A 189 -15.01 19.06 -7.13
C SER A 189 -15.33 18.76 -5.64
N GLN A 190 -16.22 19.55 -5.01
CA GLN A 190 -16.77 19.28 -3.67
C GLN A 190 -18.11 18.56 -3.74
#